data_b2483bef18396cb3055fec06f5d58dfc
#
_entry.id   b2483bef18396cb3055fec06f5d58dfc
#
_cell.length_a   1.000
_cell.length_b   1.000
_cell.length_c   1.000
_cell.angle_alpha   90.00
_cell.angle_beta   90.00
_cell.angle_gamma   90.00
#
_symmetry.space_group_name_H-M   'P 1'
#
loop_
_entity.id
_entity.type
_entity.pdbx_description
1 polymer ?
#
loop_
_entity_poly.entity_id
_entity_poly.type
_entity_poly.pdbx_seq_one_letter_code
_entity_poly.pdbx_strand_id
1 'polypeptide(L)'
;MTTFDLRTLRIRSGDQARERVEIELEPLVLGGQTYEPQPNPAPAELAITRASSGTVLELVLDVSLAGPCFRCLQDAELALQLRLREYEATKPESDDERTEYLEDERVDLSAWAHDAIALALPDKILCRDDCAGLCPVCGKDLNAEPHEHVEERVDPRWEKLSQLREE
;
A
#
# COMPACT_ATOMS: atom_id res chain seq x y z
N MET A 1 -5.79 16.04 2.58
CA MET A 1 -5.86 15.41 3.92
C MET A 1 -7.30 15.38 4.38
N THR A 2 -7.89 14.22 4.50
CA THR A 2 -9.32 14.00 4.81
C THR A 2 -9.46 13.55 6.25
N THR A 3 -10.23 14.33 7.05
CA THR A 3 -10.55 14.00 8.43
C THR A 3 -12.05 13.87 8.61
N PHE A 4 -12.50 13.00 9.54
CA PHE A 4 -13.92 12.83 9.89
C PHE A 4 -14.15 13.15 11.36
N ASP A 5 -15.09 14.10 11.65
CA ASP A 5 -15.41 14.51 13.00
C ASP A 5 -16.55 13.65 13.57
N LEU A 6 -16.23 12.79 14.55
CA LEU A 6 -17.20 11.89 15.19
C LEU A 6 -18.30 12.63 15.98
N ARG A 7 -18.08 13.90 16.35
CA ARG A 7 -19.10 14.75 17.03
C ARG A 7 -20.30 15.06 16.16
N THR A 8 -20.14 14.95 14.83
CA THR A 8 -21.26 15.10 13.88
C THR A 8 -22.29 13.99 14.01
N LEU A 9 -21.85 12.82 14.54
CA LEU A 9 -22.69 11.66 14.73
C LEU A 9 -23.35 11.69 16.10
N ARG A 10 -24.68 11.55 16.12
CA ARG A 10 -25.47 11.45 17.37
C ARG A 10 -25.70 9.99 17.76
N ILE A 11 -24.59 9.21 17.93
CA ILE A 11 -24.65 7.81 18.31
C ILE A 11 -24.42 7.62 19.81
N ARG A 12 -25.19 6.72 20.42
CA ARG A 12 -25.09 6.34 21.84
C ARG A 12 -24.29 5.04 21.97
N SER A 13 -23.92 4.70 23.20
CA SER A 13 -23.33 3.38 23.48
C SER A 13 -24.30 2.26 23.05
N GLY A 14 -23.80 1.33 22.23
CA GLY A 14 -24.55 0.27 21.58
C GLY A 14 -24.98 0.57 20.14
N ASP A 15 -24.86 1.82 19.69
CA ASP A 15 -25.24 2.23 18.33
C ASP A 15 -24.08 2.06 17.35
N GLN A 16 -24.44 1.87 16.08
CA GLN A 16 -23.51 1.89 14.93
C GLN A 16 -24.01 2.92 13.91
N ALA A 17 -23.08 3.69 13.37
CA ALA A 17 -23.30 4.54 12.20
C ALA A 17 -22.44 4.07 11.03
N ARG A 18 -22.89 4.33 9.81
CA ARG A 18 -22.15 4.10 8.58
C ARG A 18 -22.23 5.33 7.72
N GLU A 19 -21.07 5.77 7.26
CA GLU A 19 -20.91 6.98 6.45
C GLU A 19 -20.14 6.67 5.19
N ARG A 20 -20.54 7.29 4.08
CA ARG A 20 -19.75 7.27 2.85
C ARG A 20 -18.85 8.48 2.85
N VAL A 21 -17.58 8.25 2.68
CA VAL A 21 -16.54 9.27 2.70
C VAL A 21 -15.71 9.20 1.43
N GLU A 22 -15.12 10.32 1.08
CA GLU A 22 -14.14 10.38 -0.01
C GLU A 22 -12.79 10.76 0.59
N ILE A 23 -11.77 9.95 0.36
CA ILE A 23 -10.46 10.09 1.00
C ILE A 23 -9.45 10.56 -0.03
N GLU A 24 -8.85 11.73 0.24
CA GLU A 24 -7.69 12.20 -0.52
C GLU A 24 -6.46 11.38 -0.12
N LEU A 25 -5.82 10.77 -1.11
CA LEU A 25 -4.64 9.94 -0.95
C LEU A 25 -3.44 10.61 -1.62
N GLU A 26 -2.29 10.55 -0.97
CA GLU A 26 -1.04 10.99 -1.54
C GLU A 26 -0.40 9.88 -2.39
N PRO A 27 0.38 10.22 -3.44
CA PRO A 27 1.15 9.25 -4.19
C PRO A 27 2.13 8.49 -3.29
N LEU A 28 2.33 7.20 -3.58
CA LEU A 28 3.25 6.35 -2.85
C LEU A 28 4.55 6.13 -3.64
N VAL A 29 5.67 6.06 -2.93
CA VAL A 29 6.97 5.75 -3.54
C VAL A 29 7.39 4.34 -3.13
N LEU A 30 7.54 3.44 -4.10
CA LEU A 30 8.01 2.08 -3.90
C LEU A 30 9.19 1.80 -4.85
N GLY A 31 10.35 1.41 -4.30
CA GLY A 31 11.54 1.10 -5.07
C GLY A 31 12.05 2.25 -5.96
N GLY A 32 11.81 3.50 -5.56
CA GLY A 32 12.18 4.71 -6.32
C GLY A 32 11.20 5.09 -7.44
N GLN A 33 10.09 4.36 -7.56
CA GLN A 33 9.01 4.63 -8.51
C GLN A 33 7.82 5.26 -7.76
N THR A 34 7.12 6.19 -8.42
CA THR A 34 5.92 6.83 -7.86
C THR A 34 4.67 6.14 -8.41
N TYR A 35 3.73 5.85 -7.53
CA TYR A 35 2.45 5.23 -7.86
C TYR A 35 1.30 6.14 -7.42
N GLU A 36 0.42 6.44 -8.35
CA GLU A 36 -0.74 7.32 -8.15
C GLU A 36 -1.97 6.52 -7.73
N PRO A 37 -2.63 6.85 -6.61
CA PRO A 37 -3.89 6.20 -6.22
C PRO A 37 -5.03 6.60 -7.15
N GLN A 38 -5.87 5.63 -7.51
CA GLN A 38 -7.02 5.81 -8.38
C GLN A 38 -8.23 4.99 -7.88
N PRO A 39 -9.45 5.60 -7.82
CA PRO A 39 -9.71 7.01 -8.01
C PRO A 39 -9.13 7.87 -6.88
N ASN A 40 -8.93 9.16 -7.13
CA ASN A 40 -8.52 10.12 -6.09
C ASN A 40 -9.32 11.41 -6.24
N PRO A 41 -10.19 11.79 -5.25
CA PRO A 41 -10.37 11.10 -3.97
C PRO A 41 -10.98 9.70 -4.11
N ALA A 42 -10.62 8.80 -3.19
CA ALA A 42 -11.06 7.43 -3.18
C ALA A 42 -12.35 7.27 -2.35
N PRO A 43 -13.42 6.67 -2.92
CA PRO A 43 -14.64 6.41 -2.19
C PRO A 43 -14.43 5.29 -1.15
N ALA A 44 -14.92 5.50 0.06
CA ALA A 44 -14.81 4.54 1.15
C ALA A 44 -16.09 4.48 2.01
N GLU A 45 -16.27 3.38 2.73
CA GLU A 45 -17.30 3.24 3.75
C GLU A 45 -16.66 3.22 5.14
N LEU A 46 -17.01 4.18 5.99
CA LEU A 46 -16.61 4.28 7.38
C LEU A 46 -17.75 3.81 8.28
N ALA A 47 -17.55 2.76 9.05
CA ALA A 47 -18.47 2.32 10.08
C ALA A 47 -17.90 2.65 11.47
N ILE A 48 -18.72 3.24 12.33
CA ILE A 48 -18.37 3.62 13.69
C ILE A 48 -19.31 2.92 14.64
N THR A 49 -18.77 2.14 15.55
CA THR A 49 -19.54 1.46 16.59
C THR A 49 -19.11 1.97 17.96
N ARG A 50 -20.03 2.56 18.71
CA ARG A 50 -19.78 2.98 20.09
C ARG A 50 -20.19 1.91 21.07
N ALA A 51 -19.24 1.43 21.86
CA ALA A 51 -19.47 0.52 22.98
C ALA A 51 -19.20 1.23 24.32
N SER A 52 -19.58 0.61 25.42
CA SER A 52 -19.27 1.15 26.77
C SER A 52 -17.77 1.16 27.06
N SER A 53 -17.01 0.22 26.44
CA SER A 53 -15.57 0.08 26.61
C SER A 53 -14.75 0.99 25.68
N GLY A 54 -15.33 1.41 24.54
CA GLY A 54 -14.59 2.20 23.55
C GLY A 54 -15.35 2.39 22.25
N THR A 55 -14.64 2.89 21.27
CA THR A 55 -15.13 3.10 19.89
C THR A 55 -14.37 2.19 18.93
N VAL A 56 -15.11 1.44 18.10
CA VAL A 56 -14.56 0.66 17.00
C VAL A 56 -14.77 1.46 15.72
N LEU A 57 -13.73 1.62 14.96
CA LEU A 57 -13.72 2.22 13.62
C LEU A 57 -13.43 1.11 12.60
N GLU A 58 -14.23 1.03 11.56
CA GLU A 58 -14.02 0.10 10.45
C GLU A 58 -14.05 0.90 9.15
N LEU A 59 -13.03 0.73 8.32
CA LEU A 59 -12.93 1.41 7.01
C LEU A 59 -12.80 0.36 5.91
N VAL A 60 -13.66 0.47 4.91
CA VAL A 60 -13.62 -0.35 3.69
C VAL A 60 -13.27 0.57 2.53
N LEU A 61 -12.19 0.25 1.83
CA LEU A 61 -11.62 1.05 0.76
C LEU A 61 -11.17 0.16 -0.39
N ASP A 62 -11.64 0.46 -1.62
CA ASP A 62 -11.18 -0.13 -2.85
C ASP A 62 -10.41 0.94 -3.64
N VAL A 63 -9.13 0.68 -3.93
CA VAL A 63 -8.23 1.62 -4.61
C VAL A 63 -7.26 0.86 -5.50
N SER A 64 -6.87 1.42 -6.63
CA SER A 64 -5.74 0.93 -7.42
C SER A 64 -4.58 1.92 -7.40
N LEU A 65 -3.37 1.40 -7.52
CA LEU A 65 -2.14 2.17 -7.65
C LEU A 65 -1.62 2.03 -9.07
N ALA A 66 -1.59 3.14 -9.82
CA ALA A 66 -1.11 3.20 -11.18
C ALA A 66 0.30 3.80 -11.24
N GLY A 67 1.20 3.15 -11.96
CA GLY A 67 2.59 3.62 -12.10
C GLY A 67 3.41 2.71 -13.00
N PRO A 68 4.74 2.89 -13.07
CA PRO A 68 5.58 2.08 -13.92
C PRO A 68 5.81 0.67 -13.34
N CYS A 69 5.82 -0.33 -14.20
CA CYS A 69 6.23 -1.69 -13.85
C CYS A 69 7.67 -1.69 -13.34
N PHE A 70 7.91 -2.34 -12.20
CA PHE A 70 9.25 -2.42 -11.59
C PHE A 70 10.31 -3.05 -12.53
N ARG A 71 9.90 -3.93 -13.47
CA ARG A 71 10.83 -4.65 -14.35
C ARG A 71 10.98 -4.03 -15.74
N CYS A 72 9.90 -3.65 -16.41
CA CYS A 72 9.95 -3.20 -17.81
C CYS A 72 9.59 -1.73 -18.01
N LEU A 73 9.22 -1.02 -16.94
CA LEU A 73 8.84 0.39 -16.93
C LEU A 73 7.59 0.75 -17.76
N GLN A 74 6.89 -0.26 -18.29
CA GLN A 74 5.58 -0.05 -18.90
C GLN A 74 4.53 0.20 -17.82
N ASP A 75 3.37 0.71 -18.19
CA ASP A 75 2.28 0.95 -17.25
C ASP A 75 1.90 -0.33 -16.48
N ALA A 76 1.72 -0.19 -15.19
CA ALA A 76 1.29 -1.23 -14.29
C ALA A 76 0.25 -0.69 -13.31
N GLU A 77 -0.66 -1.55 -12.89
CA GLU A 77 -1.72 -1.24 -11.95
C GLU A 77 -1.82 -2.33 -10.90
N LEU A 78 -1.92 -1.91 -9.62
CA LEU A 78 -2.16 -2.81 -8.50
C LEU A 78 -3.51 -2.46 -7.86
N ALA A 79 -4.49 -3.35 -7.97
CA ALA A 79 -5.78 -3.20 -7.29
C ALA A 79 -5.69 -3.71 -5.85
N LEU A 80 -6.17 -2.92 -4.89
CA LEU A 80 -6.21 -3.22 -3.47
C LEU A 80 -7.64 -3.12 -2.94
N GLN A 81 -8.06 -4.13 -2.18
CA GLN A 81 -9.31 -4.16 -1.43
C GLN A 81 -8.98 -4.21 0.04
N LEU A 82 -9.15 -3.10 0.73
CA LEU A 82 -8.73 -2.94 2.12
C LEU A 82 -9.93 -2.96 3.05
N ARG A 83 -9.78 -3.68 4.16
CA ARG A 83 -10.72 -3.72 5.28
C ARG A 83 -9.94 -3.51 6.55
N LEU A 84 -10.09 -2.33 7.12
CA LEU A 84 -9.31 -1.84 8.23
C LEU A 84 -10.18 -1.78 9.46
N ARG A 85 -9.57 -1.99 10.63
CA ARG A 85 -10.27 -1.90 11.89
C ARG A 85 -9.35 -1.34 12.95
N GLU A 86 -9.84 -0.31 13.65
CA GLU A 86 -9.18 0.34 14.78
C GLU A 86 -10.09 0.34 16.00
N TYR A 87 -9.48 0.40 17.17
CA TYR A 87 -10.17 0.48 18.45
C TYR A 87 -9.56 1.55 19.31
N GLU A 88 -10.41 2.40 19.86
CA GLU A 88 -10.06 3.42 20.85
C GLU A 88 -10.81 3.16 22.14
N ALA A 89 -10.10 2.85 23.22
CA ALA A 89 -10.72 2.63 24.54
C ALA A 89 -11.23 3.93 25.15
N THR A 90 -12.37 3.90 25.84
CA THR A 90 -12.88 5.06 26.58
C THR A 90 -11.93 5.46 27.74
N LYS A 91 -11.23 4.49 28.32
CA LYS A 91 -10.27 4.69 29.40
C LYS A 91 -9.08 3.77 29.12
N PRO A 92 -8.15 4.18 28.26
CA PRO A 92 -6.99 3.37 27.91
C PRO A 92 -6.07 3.18 29.11
N GLU A 93 -5.66 1.94 29.39
CA GLU A 93 -4.69 1.58 30.41
C GLU A 93 -3.26 1.49 29.82
N SER A 94 -3.18 1.34 28.49
CA SER A 94 -1.94 1.27 27.72
C SER A 94 -2.08 1.99 26.37
N ASP A 95 -0.96 2.25 25.71
CA ASP A 95 -0.95 2.87 24.39
C ASP A 95 -1.54 1.95 23.32
N ASP A 96 -1.49 0.62 23.48
CA ASP A 96 -2.07 -0.37 22.57
C ASP A 96 -3.63 -0.32 22.51
N GLU A 97 -4.24 0.35 23.47
CA GLU A 97 -5.69 0.57 23.52
C GLU A 97 -6.13 1.88 22.88
N ARG A 98 -5.19 2.58 22.25
CA ARG A 98 -5.40 3.82 21.49
C ARG A 98 -5.10 3.59 20.02
N THR A 99 -5.86 4.28 19.19
CA THR A 99 -5.49 4.40 17.77
C THR A 99 -4.77 5.72 17.53
N GLU A 100 -3.71 5.70 16.75
CA GLU A 100 -2.96 6.91 16.37
C GLU A 100 -3.73 7.80 15.37
N TYR A 101 -4.79 7.26 14.76
CA TYR A 101 -5.59 7.97 13.76
C TYR A 101 -6.76 8.76 14.37
N LEU A 102 -7.01 8.67 15.68
CA LEU A 102 -8.10 9.39 16.36
C LEU A 102 -7.55 10.38 17.40
N GLU A 103 -7.67 11.65 17.12
CA GLU A 103 -7.35 12.73 18.05
C GLU A 103 -8.55 13.67 18.20
N ASP A 104 -8.91 14.02 19.44
CA ASP A 104 -10.00 14.93 19.74
C ASP A 104 -11.33 14.64 19.03
N GLU A 105 -11.74 13.37 18.97
CA GLU A 105 -12.95 12.90 18.24
C GLU A 105 -12.86 13.14 16.71
N ARG A 106 -11.67 13.34 16.14
CA ARG A 106 -11.42 13.46 14.71
C ARG A 106 -10.55 12.29 14.23
N VAL A 107 -11.06 11.59 13.25
CA VAL A 107 -10.33 10.47 12.60
C VAL A 107 -9.58 11.00 11.39
N ASP A 108 -8.27 10.80 11.32
CA ASP A 108 -7.48 11.08 10.13
C ASP A 108 -7.59 9.89 9.15
N LEU A 109 -8.53 10.00 8.23
CA LEU A 109 -8.80 8.97 7.24
C LEU A 109 -7.68 8.86 6.19
N SER A 110 -7.03 9.98 5.84
CA SER A 110 -5.94 9.96 4.86
C SER A 110 -4.71 9.23 5.41
N ALA A 111 -4.30 9.52 6.65
CA ALA A 111 -3.18 8.84 7.29
C ALA A 111 -3.47 7.33 7.45
N TRP A 112 -4.64 6.99 7.98
CA TRP A 112 -5.05 5.59 8.17
C TRP A 112 -5.08 4.79 6.86
N ALA A 113 -5.67 5.34 5.81
CA ALA A 113 -5.71 4.70 4.50
C ALA A 113 -4.33 4.59 3.86
N HIS A 114 -3.49 5.64 3.97
CA HIS A 114 -2.11 5.64 3.46
C HIS A 114 -1.28 4.51 4.07
N ASP A 115 -1.29 4.38 5.40
CA ASP A 115 -0.49 3.36 6.09
C ASP A 115 -1.00 1.95 5.77
N ALA A 116 -2.32 1.77 5.67
CA ALA A 116 -2.90 0.51 5.26
C ALA A 116 -2.53 0.12 3.82
N ILE A 117 -2.51 1.07 2.89
CA ILE A 117 -2.04 0.84 1.52
C ILE A 117 -0.56 0.45 1.56
N ALA A 118 0.28 1.19 2.30
CA ALA A 118 1.70 0.93 2.42
C ALA A 118 1.99 -0.49 2.95
N LEU A 119 1.22 -0.95 3.95
CA LEU A 119 1.32 -2.30 4.50
C LEU A 119 0.84 -3.40 3.55
N ALA A 120 -0.07 -3.09 2.63
CA ALA A 120 -0.60 -4.03 1.65
C ALA A 120 0.23 -4.12 0.36
N LEU A 121 1.27 -3.27 0.21
CA LEU A 121 2.11 -3.28 -0.98
C LEU A 121 2.91 -4.57 -1.10
N PRO A 122 2.99 -5.18 -2.30
CA PRO A 122 3.96 -6.22 -2.58
C PRO A 122 5.37 -5.61 -2.72
N ASP A 123 6.39 -6.44 -2.67
CA ASP A 123 7.78 -6.00 -2.90
C ASP A 123 7.98 -5.28 -4.24
N LYS A 124 7.16 -5.61 -5.25
CA LYS A 124 7.27 -5.08 -6.62
C LYS A 124 5.90 -5.02 -7.28
N ILE A 125 5.58 -3.91 -7.91
CA ILE A 125 4.39 -3.79 -8.77
C ILE A 125 4.82 -4.11 -10.21
N LEU A 126 4.16 -5.09 -10.81
CA LEU A 126 4.47 -5.58 -12.14
C LEU A 126 3.26 -5.38 -13.08
N CYS A 127 3.53 -5.14 -14.37
CA CYS A 127 2.45 -5.06 -15.38
C CYS A 127 1.75 -6.41 -15.62
N ARG A 128 2.45 -7.52 -15.30
CA ARG A 128 1.98 -8.91 -15.32
C ARG A 128 2.94 -9.80 -14.54
N ASP A 129 2.48 -10.90 -14.00
CA ASP A 129 3.26 -11.80 -13.11
C ASP A 129 4.52 -12.35 -13.77
N ASP A 130 4.44 -12.67 -15.08
CA ASP A 130 5.50 -13.25 -15.90
C ASP A 130 6.36 -12.19 -16.63
N CYS A 131 6.29 -10.92 -16.23
CA CYS A 131 7.06 -9.85 -16.86
C CYS A 131 8.56 -10.17 -16.89
N ALA A 132 9.15 -10.30 -18.08
CA ALA A 132 10.57 -10.60 -18.28
C ALA A 132 11.47 -9.36 -18.01
N GLY A 133 10.90 -8.15 -18.08
CA GLY A 133 11.63 -6.92 -17.80
C GLY A 133 12.46 -6.40 -18.97
N LEU A 134 13.39 -5.49 -18.64
CA LEU A 134 14.37 -4.97 -19.59
C LEU A 134 15.66 -5.79 -19.53
N CYS A 135 16.28 -5.96 -20.67
CA CYS A 135 17.59 -6.61 -20.76
C CYS A 135 18.65 -5.76 -20.02
N PRO A 136 19.42 -6.32 -19.07
CA PRO A 136 20.41 -5.57 -18.30
C PRO A 136 21.62 -5.15 -19.16
N VAL A 137 21.82 -5.76 -20.32
CA VAL A 137 22.95 -5.46 -21.20
C VAL A 137 22.63 -4.40 -22.24
N CYS A 138 21.48 -4.50 -22.92
CA CYS A 138 21.12 -3.61 -24.03
C CYS A 138 19.88 -2.76 -23.77
N GLY A 139 19.18 -2.91 -22.63
CA GLY A 139 18.01 -2.13 -22.26
C GLY A 139 16.73 -2.43 -23.05
N LYS A 140 16.75 -3.38 -24.00
CA LYS A 140 15.56 -3.76 -24.76
C LYS A 140 14.54 -4.50 -23.90
N ASP A 141 13.26 -4.35 -24.21
CA ASP A 141 12.17 -5.06 -23.56
C ASP A 141 12.18 -6.55 -23.94
N LEU A 142 12.49 -7.41 -22.97
CA LEU A 142 12.51 -8.86 -23.13
C LEU A 142 11.11 -9.48 -23.33
N ASN A 143 10.06 -8.75 -23.01
CA ASN A 143 8.70 -9.19 -23.30
C ASN A 143 8.35 -9.09 -24.79
N ALA A 144 8.91 -8.06 -25.47
CA ALA A 144 8.70 -7.83 -26.89
C ALA A 144 9.72 -8.54 -27.77
N GLU A 145 10.99 -8.52 -27.36
CA GLU A 145 12.12 -9.11 -28.09
C GLU A 145 12.92 -10.02 -27.15
N PRO A 146 12.48 -11.28 -26.91
CA PRO A 146 13.23 -12.23 -26.08
C PRO A 146 14.60 -12.52 -26.73
N HIS A 147 15.67 -12.30 -25.98
CA HIS A 147 17.05 -12.59 -26.42
C HIS A 147 17.95 -12.81 -25.21
N GLU A 148 19.07 -13.44 -25.45
CA GLU A 148 20.13 -13.66 -24.48
C GLU A 148 21.43 -13.05 -24.97
N HIS A 149 22.25 -12.57 -24.06
CA HIS A 149 23.62 -12.13 -24.34
C HIS A 149 24.59 -13.16 -23.77
N VAL A 150 25.53 -13.59 -24.58
CA VAL A 150 26.62 -14.45 -24.10
C VAL A 150 27.60 -13.57 -23.34
N GLU A 151 27.64 -13.69 -22.02
CA GLU A 151 28.64 -13.05 -21.20
C GLU A 151 29.98 -13.78 -21.34
N GLU A 152 30.85 -13.31 -22.23
CA GLU A 152 32.23 -13.83 -22.34
C GLU A 152 33.18 -13.28 -21.25
N ARG A 153 32.72 -12.44 -20.35
CA ARG A 153 33.55 -11.81 -19.33
C ARG A 153 33.36 -12.45 -17.96
N VAL A 154 34.25 -13.36 -17.63
CA VAL A 154 34.50 -13.73 -16.23
C VAL A 154 35.12 -12.50 -15.55
N ASP A 155 34.47 -11.93 -14.52
CA ASP A 155 35.06 -10.84 -13.74
C ASP A 155 36.41 -11.32 -13.16
N PRO A 156 37.55 -10.63 -13.47
CA PRO A 156 38.88 -11.07 -13.01
C PRO A 156 38.99 -11.26 -11.50
N ARG A 157 38.10 -10.64 -10.72
CA ARG A 157 38.02 -10.82 -9.27
C ARG A 157 37.56 -12.22 -8.85
N TRP A 158 36.80 -12.91 -9.70
CA TRP A 158 36.25 -14.23 -9.44
C TRP A 158 37.04 -15.34 -10.13
N GLU A 159 38.09 -15.03 -10.94
CA GLU A 159 38.91 -15.96 -11.65
C GLU A 159 39.55 -17.00 -10.72
N LYS A 160 39.95 -16.57 -9.51
CA LYS A 160 40.53 -17.48 -8.49
C LYS A 160 39.52 -18.48 -7.91
N LEU A 161 38.22 -18.19 -7.96
CA LEU A 161 37.16 -19.07 -7.48
C LEU A 161 36.84 -20.18 -8.52
N SER A 162 37.06 -19.93 -9.81
CA SER A 162 36.87 -20.93 -10.84
C SER A 162 37.87 -22.09 -10.70
N GLN A 163 39.07 -21.81 -10.14
CA GLN A 163 40.11 -22.85 -9.88
C GLN A 163 39.77 -23.80 -8.72
N LEU A 164 38.87 -23.38 -7.81
CA LEU A 164 38.42 -24.23 -6.69
C LEU A 164 37.32 -25.23 -7.07
N ARG A 165 36.83 -25.18 -8.29
CA ARG A 165 35.75 -26.05 -8.79
C ARG A 165 36.20 -27.31 -9.46
N GLU A 166 37.51 -27.49 -9.65
CA GLU A 166 38.15 -28.62 -10.33
C GLU A 166 38.84 -29.62 -9.37
N GLU A 167 38.56 -29.55 -8.06
CA GLU A 167 38.94 -30.59 -7.09
C GLU A 167 37.61 -31.29 -6.60
#